data_c9cf3e7ba2688a795682bc0f234192d2
#
_entry.id   c9cf3e7ba2688a795682bc0f234192d2
#
_cell.length_a   1.000
_cell.length_b   1.000
_cell.length_c   1.000
_cell.angle_alpha   90.00
_cell.angle_beta   90.00
_cell.angle_gamma   90.00
#
_symmetry.space_group_name_H-M   'P 1'
#
loop_
_entity.id
_entity.type
_entity.pdbx_description
1 polymer ?
#
loop_
_entity_poly.entity_id
_entity_poly.type
_entity_poly.pdbx_seq_one_letter_code
_entity_poly.pdbx_strand_id
1 'polypeptide(L)'
;MYHELPKLAEQLEGGLSFCALKGYDHYPCLRKLERMSRGQVEITTKRDPADTLTAVAVIMAYVCQSADGDLDSLGIRWRSVNRPDFTTASRECARRLCPFFPDKCLVHGARRRAAHADVVVTNHSLLFRNVAAEGRILPPIRHWVIDEAHSIEREARRQWARVVSADESRVLFERLGGSSTGALSQV
;
A
#
# COMPACT_ATOMS: atom_id res chain seq x y z
N MET A 1 -8.98 13.69 -9.42
CA MET A 1 -7.52 13.79 -9.67
C MET A 1 -7.15 13.49 -11.13
N TYR A 2 -7.43 12.30 -11.66
CA TYR A 2 -6.99 11.89 -13.01
C TYR A 2 -7.67 12.63 -14.17
N HIS A 3 -8.73 13.40 -13.93
CA HIS A 3 -9.43 14.20 -14.94
C HIS A 3 -9.26 15.69 -14.78
N GLU A 4 -9.14 16.19 -13.56
CA GLU A 4 -9.12 17.64 -13.28
C GLU A 4 -7.69 18.20 -13.26
N LEU A 5 -6.74 17.54 -12.63
CA LEU A 5 -5.35 18.02 -12.58
C LEU A 5 -4.67 18.08 -13.96
N PRO A 6 -4.86 17.14 -14.89
CA PRO A 6 -4.34 17.29 -16.24
C PRO A 6 -4.86 18.54 -16.95
N LYS A 7 -6.17 18.81 -16.86
CA LYS A 7 -6.77 20.01 -17.46
C LYS A 7 -6.20 21.30 -16.87
N LEU A 8 -6.00 21.31 -15.54
CA LEU A 8 -5.40 22.44 -14.85
C LEU A 8 -3.94 22.64 -15.29
N ALA A 9 -3.19 21.56 -15.44
CA ALA A 9 -1.81 21.60 -15.88
C ALA A 9 -1.65 22.17 -17.30
N GLU A 10 -2.62 21.87 -18.20
CA GLU A 10 -2.66 22.42 -19.55
C GLU A 10 -2.95 23.94 -19.60
N GLN A 11 -3.63 24.46 -18.58
CA GLN A 11 -4.00 25.88 -18.50
C GLN A 11 -2.92 26.76 -17.83
N LEU A 12 -1.95 26.15 -17.16
CA LEU A 12 -0.88 26.88 -16.48
C LEU A 12 0.33 27.05 -17.38
N GLU A 13 0.79 28.29 -17.53
CA GLU A 13 2.05 28.59 -18.19
C GLU A 13 3.20 27.91 -17.44
N GLY A 14 3.96 27.06 -18.12
CA GLY A 14 5.05 26.28 -17.51
C GLY A 14 4.66 24.86 -17.07
N GLY A 15 3.36 24.50 -17.19
CA GLY A 15 2.85 23.19 -16.79
C GLY A 15 2.74 23.01 -15.27
N LEU A 16 2.23 21.87 -14.86
CA LEU A 16 2.09 21.48 -13.45
C LEU A 16 2.41 19.99 -13.31
N SER A 17 3.43 19.66 -12.54
CA SER A 17 3.71 18.27 -12.21
C SER A 17 2.89 17.83 -11.00
N PHE A 18 2.23 16.68 -11.10
CA PHE A 18 1.42 16.16 -10.01
C PHE A 18 1.53 14.65 -9.89
N CYS A 19 1.35 14.14 -8.68
CA CYS A 19 1.30 12.70 -8.44
C CYS A 19 0.39 12.34 -7.28
N ALA A 20 -0.07 11.08 -7.28
CA ALA A 20 -0.71 10.47 -6.12
C ALA A 20 0.34 9.77 -5.26
N LEU A 21 0.26 9.96 -3.95
CA LEU A 21 1.03 9.19 -2.98
C LEU A 21 0.10 8.55 -1.96
N LYS A 22 0.13 7.23 -1.87
CA LYS A 22 -0.69 6.43 -0.99
C LYS A 22 0.16 5.55 -0.06
N GLY A 23 -0.49 4.84 0.85
CA GLY A 23 0.16 3.88 1.75
C GLY A 23 0.72 2.65 1.02
N TYR A 24 1.51 1.85 1.72
CA TYR A 24 2.12 0.63 1.19
C TYR A 24 1.10 -0.39 0.67
N ASP A 25 -0.08 -0.43 1.26
CA ASP A 25 -1.20 -1.30 0.95
C ASP A 25 -1.93 -0.96 -0.37
N HIS A 26 -1.55 0.14 -1.01
CA HIS A 26 -2.07 0.55 -2.31
C HIS A 26 -1.17 0.15 -3.49
N TYR A 27 0.01 -0.39 -3.22
CA TYR A 27 0.97 -0.78 -4.25
C TYR A 27 1.35 -2.25 -4.16
N PRO A 28 1.42 -2.97 -5.28
CA PRO A 28 1.93 -4.34 -5.29
C PRO A 28 3.38 -4.40 -4.81
N CYS A 29 3.67 -5.41 -4.01
CA CYS A 29 5.03 -5.71 -3.60
C CYS A 29 5.68 -6.67 -4.62
N LEU A 30 6.59 -6.18 -5.45
CA LEU A 30 7.24 -6.98 -6.49
C LEU A 30 7.96 -8.21 -5.93
N ARG A 31 8.52 -8.11 -4.72
CA ARG A 31 9.14 -9.25 -4.04
C ARG A 31 8.12 -10.35 -3.69
N LYS A 32 6.91 -9.96 -3.25
CA LYS A 32 5.84 -10.94 -3.00
C LYS A 32 5.37 -11.57 -4.30
N LEU A 33 5.14 -10.76 -5.34
CA LEU A 33 4.73 -11.26 -6.65
C LEU A 33 5.77 -12.21 -7.27
N GLU A 34 7.05 -11.89 -7.17
CA GLU A 34 8.13 -12.77 -7.64
C GLU A 34 8.12 -14.11 -6.89
N ARG A 35 7.96 -14.10 -5.58
CA ARG A 35 7.86 -15.34 -4.79
C ARG A 35 6.64 -16.17 -5.16
N MET A 36 5.50 -15.53 -5.43
CA MET A 36 4.30 -16.19 -5.92
C MET A 36 4.51 -16.84 -7.28
N SER A 37 5.14 -16.14 -8.22
CA SER A 37 5.43 -16.68 -9.56
C SER A 37 6.35 -17.90 -9.51
N ARG A 38 7.16 -18.01 -8.47
CA ARG A 38 8.05 -19.17 -8.24
C ARG A 38 7.41 -20.28 -7.39
N GLY A 39 6.11 -20.15 -7.05
CA GLY A 39 5.43 -21.11 -6.18
C GLY A 39 5.94 -21.17 -4.74
N GLN A 40 6.64 -20.11 -4.29
CA GLN A 40 7.26 -20.06 -2.95
C GLN A 40 6.32 -19.53 -1.86
N VAL A 41 5.11 -19.15 -2.20
CA VAL A 41 4.10 -18.62 -1.28
C VAL A 41 2.76 -19.26 -1.61
N GLU A 42 2.17 -19.90 -0.65
CA GLU A 42 0.78 -20.34 -0.73
C GLU A 42 -0.13 -19.11 -0.64
N ILE A 43 -1.01 -18.95 -1.62
CA ILE A 43 -2.02 -17.90 -1.60
C ILE A 43 -3.11 -18.38 -0.66
N THR A 44 -3.22 -17.73 0.47
CA THR A 44 -4.19 -18.09 1.53
C THR A 44 -5.59 -17.64 1.10
N THR A 45 -6.22 -18.36 0.19
CA THR A 45 -7.62 -18.10 -0.13
C THR A 45 -8.47 -19.33 0.16
N LYS A 46 -9.63 -19.10 0.77
CA LYS A 46 -10.70 -20.10 0.93
C LYS A 46 -11.60 -20.19 -0.33
N ARG A 47 -11.12 -19.66 -1.48
CA ARG A 47 -11.88 -19.49 -2.72
C ARG A 47 -11.32 -20.38 -3.82
N ASP A 48 -12.04 -20.41 -4.95
CA ASP A 48 -11.65 -21.18 -6.11
C ASP A 48 -10.20 -20.83 -6.53
N PRO A 49 -9.32 -21.84 -6.65
CA PRO A 49 -7.95 -21.65 -7.10
C PRO A 49 -7.86 -20.96 -8.47
N ALA A 50 -8.81 -21.21 -9.38
CA ALA A 50 -8.82 -20.62 -10.70
C ALA A 50 -9.05 -19.08 -10.66
N ASP A 51 -9.98 -18.63 -9.82
CA ASP A 51 -10.23 -17.19 -9.61
C ASP A 51 -9.00 -16.49 -9.04
N THR A 52 -8.29 -17.17 -8.15
CA THR A 52 -7.09 -16.67 -7.52
C THR A 52 -5.94 -16.53 -8.54
N LEU A 53 -5.70 -17.54 -9.35
CA LEU A 53 -4.68 -17.50 -10.40
C LEU A 53 -4.99 -16.39 -11.41
N THR A 54 -6.25 -16.25 -11.81
CA THR A 54 -6.69 -15.17 -12.71
C THR A 54 -6.38 -13.79 -12.11
N ALA A 55 -6.71 -13.57 -10.84
CA ALA A 55 -6.45 -12.30 -10.18
C ALA A 55 -4.93 -12.01 -10.05
N VAL A 56 -4.13 -13.03 -9.75
CA VAL A 56 -2.66 -12.92 -9.72
C VAL A 56 -2.12 -12.53 -11.08
N ALA A 57 -2.56 -13.22 -12.15
CA ALA A 57 -2.14 -12.94 -13.52
C ALA A 57 -2.48 -11.50 -13.95
N VAL A 58 -3.70 -11.03 -13.60
CA VAL A 58 -4.12 -9.66 -13.87
C VAL A 58 -3.26 -8.64 -13.12
N ILE A 59 -2.96 -8.87 -11.84
CA ILE A 59 -2.08 -7.98 -11.07
C ILE A 59 -0.67 -7.95 -11.66
N MET A 60 -0.14 -9.10 -12.06
CA MET A 60 1.19 -9.18 -12.69
C MET A 60 1.23 -8.44 -14.01
N ALA A 61 0.23 -8.65 -14.88
CA ALA A 61 0.11 -7.93 -16.15
C ALA A 61 -0.01 -6.41 -15.92
N TYR A 62 -0.82 -6.00 -14.95
CA TYR A 62 -0.98 -4.59 -14.58
C TYR A 62 0.35 -3.97 -14.14
N VAL A 63 1.11 -4.63 -13.28
CA VAL A 63 2.41 -4.13 -12.80
C VAL A 63 3.42 -3.94 -13.94
N CYS A 64 3.35 -4.79 -14.98
CA CYS A 64 4.22 -4.66 -16.14
C CYS A 64 3.83 -3.48 -17.07
N GLN A 65 2.58 -3.02 -17.00
CA GLN A 65 2.05 -1.99 -17.89
C GLN A 65 1.84 -0.63 -17.18
N SER A 66 1.64 -0.65 -15.87
CA SER A 66 1.34 0.56 -15.10
C SER A 66 2.61 1.35 -14.77
N ALA A 67 2.58 2.64 -15.04
CA ALA A 67 3.67 3.56 -14.70
C ALA A 67 3.73 3.86 -13.18
N ASP A 68 2.60 3.85 -12.50
CA ASP A 68 2.47 4.21 -11.08
C ASP A 68 2.21 3.03 -10.15
N GLY A 69 1.64 1.94 -10.67
CA GLY A 69 1.35 0.73 -9.91
C GLY A 69 0.27 0.89 -8.83
N ASP A 70 -0.58 1.92 -8.93
CA ASP A 70 -1.67 2.15 -7.98
C ASP A 70 -2.78 1.12 -8.16
N LEU A 71 -2.94 0.22 -7.20
CA LEU A 71 -3.96 -0.83 -7.22
C LEU A 71 -5.41 -0.31 -7.23
N ASP A 72 -5.63 0.94 -6.82
CA ASP A 72 -6.98 1.51 -6.83
C ASP A 72 -7.40 1.94 -8.23
N SER A 73 -6.46 2.15 -9.14
CA SER A 73 -6.75 2.39 -10.57
C SER A 73 -7.07 1.10 -11.33
N LEU A 74 -6.80 -0.06 -10.72
CA LEU A 74 -7.13 -1.35 -11.29
C LEU A 74 -8.57 -1.73 -10.92
N GLY A 75 -9.49 -1.69 -11.88
CA GLY A 75 -10.93 -1.95 -11.70
C GLY A 75 -11.29 -3.39 -11.30
N ILE A 76 -10.50 -4.07 -10.49
CA ILE A 76 -10.74 -5.44 -10.03
C ILE A 76 -11.64 -5.43 -8.79
N ARG A 77 -12.58 -6.37 -8.76
CA ARG A 77 -13.28 -6.70 -7.53
C ARG A 77 -12.39 -7.56 -6.64
N TRP A 78 -11.86 -6.97 -5.57
CA TRP A 78 -10.99 -7.64 -4.58
C TRP A 78 -11.71 -8.74 -3.77
N ARG A 79 -12.65 -9.46 -4.37
CA ARG A 79 -13.38 -10.55 -3.70
C ARG A 79 -12.63 -11.87 -3.76
N SER A 80 -11.78 -12.02 -4.77
CA SER A 80 -11.08 -13.29 -5.05
C SER A 80 -9.70 -13.38 -4.43
N VAL A 81 -9.13 -12.27 -3.99
CA VAL A 81 -7.78 -12.21 -3.40
C VAL A 81 -7.72 -11.24 -2.23
N ASN A 82 -6.89 -11.52 -1.26
CA ASN A 82 -6.64 -10.61 -0.16
C ASN A 82 -5.53 -9.62 -0.54
N ARG A 83 -5.79 -8.32 -0.44
CA ARG A 83 -4.79 -7.28 -0.69
C ARG A 83 -3.45 -7.51 0.04
N PRO A 84 -3.43 -7.88 1.32
CA PRO A 84 -2.20 -8.18 2.05
C PRO A 84 -1.30 -9.25 1.41
N ASP A 85 -1.85 -10.17 0.62
CA ASP A 85 -1.04 -11.20 -0.05
C ASP A 85 -0.11 -10.58 -1.12
N PHE A 86 -0.52 -9.50 -1.77
CA PHE A 86 0.22 -8.82 -2.84
C PHE A 86 0.91 -7.54 -2.40
N THR A 87 0.45 -6.93 -1.31
CA THR A 87 0.98 -5.68 -0.78
C THR A 87 1.87 -5.94 0.44
N THR A 88 2.48 -4.92 0.98
CA THR A 88 3.28 -5.03 2.18
C THR A 88 2.97 -3.91 3.16
N ALA A 89 3.22 -4.13 4.43
CA ALA A 89 3.21 -3.05 5.41
C ALA A 89 4.62 -2.43 5.53
N SER A 90 4.67 -1.20 6.01
CA SER A 90 5.96 -0.49 6.20
C SER A 90 6.95 -1.25 7.08
N ARG A 91 6.45 -1.96 8.11
CA ARG A 91 7.23 -2.80 9.04
C ARG A 91 7.74 -4.09 8.41
N GLU A 92 7.06 -4.60 7.38
CA GLU A 92 7.40 -5.84 6.67
C GLU A 92 8.32 -5.62 5.47
N CYS A 93 8.47 -4.36 5.07
CA CYS A 93 9.26 -4.00 3.90
C CYS A 93 10.76 -4.21 4.16
N ALA A 94 11.40 -5.06 3.35
CA ALA A 94 12.83 -5.36 3.48
C ALA A 94 13.74 -4.18 3.09
N ARG A 95 13.19 -3.12 2.49
CA ARG A 95 13.95 -1.91 2.09
C ARG A 95 15.24 -2.25 1.36
N ARG A 96 16.40 -1.85 1.87
CA ARG A 96 17.73 -2.05 1.25
C ARG A 96 18.08 -3.51 0.98
N LEU A 97 17.43 -4.45 1.67
CA LEU A 97 17.60 -5.90 1.44
C LEU A 97 16.68 -6.44 0.32
N CYS A 98 15.83 -5.59 -0.27
CA CYS A 98 14.94 -5.98 -1.34
C CYS A 98 15.61 -5.77 -2.71
N PRO A 99 15.62 -6.77 -3.62
CA PRO A 99 16.25 -6.64 -4.93
C PRO A 99 15.56 -5.60 -5.84
N PHE A 100 14.35 -5.19 -5.51
CA PHE A 100 13.59 -4.18 -6.24
C PHE A 100 13.79 -2.77 -5.68
N PHE A 101 14.47 -2.62 -4.55
CA PHE A 101 14.70 -1.33 -3.92
C PHE A 101 15.98 -0.66 -4.46
N PRO A 102 15.97 0.67 -4.62
CA PRO A 102 14.81 1.57 -4.58
C PRO A 102 14.13 1.72 -5.94
N ASP A 103 14.79 1.36 -7.04
CA ASP A 103 14.49 1.85 -8.40
C ASP A 103 13.24 1.21 -9.01
N LYS A 104 13.08 -0.10 -8.86
CA LYS A 104 11.93 -0.84 -9.38
C LYS A 104 10.76 -0.88 -8.40
N CYS A 105 10.96 -0.48 -7.14
CA CYS A 105 9.93 -0.55 -6.12
C CYS A 105 8.84 0.50 -6.36
N LEU A 106 7.59 0.07 -6.53
CA LEU A 106 6.46 0.96 -6.85
C LEU A 106 6.20 1.99 -5.74
N VAL A 107 6.23 1.57 -4.47
CA VAL A 107 6.05 2.49 -3.32
C VAL A 107 7.17 3.53 -3.28
N HIS A 108 8.42 3.10 -3.41
CA HIS A 108 9.55 4.02 -3.36
C HIS A 108 9.65 4.88 -4.63
N GLY A 109 9.21 4.35 -5.78
CA GLY A 109 9.01 5.13 -7.00
C GLY A 109 7.98 6.24 -6.82
N ALA A 110 6.81 5.92 -6.24
CA ALA A 110 5.79 6.91 -5.93
C ALA A 110 6.31 8.01 -4.98
N ARG A 111 7.09 7.65 -3.96
CA ARG A 111 7.71 8.61 -3.04
C ARG A 111 8.74 9.51 -3.75
N ARG A 112 9.54 8.96 -4.66
CA ARG A 112 10.47 9.78 -5.45
C ARG A 112 9.73 10.75 -6.34
N ARG A 113 8.67 10.31 -7.04
CA ARG A 113 7.83 11.22 -7.84
C ARG A 113 7.23 12.31 -6.98
N ALA A 114 6.70 11.97 -5.81
CA ALA A 114 6.14 12.94 -4.87
C ALA A 114 7.15 13.98 -4.39
N ALA A 115 8.41 13.61 -4.24
CA ALA A 115 9.47 14.54 -3.81
C ALA A 115 9.82 15.61 -4.88
N HIS A 116 9.44 15.38 -6.13
CA HIS A 116 9.73 16.29 -7.27
C HIS A 116 8.46 16.89 -7.88
N ALA A 117 7.28 16.54 -7.39
CA ALA A 117 6.02 17.03 -7.91
C ALA A 117 5.64 18.37 -7.27
N ASP A 118 5.03 19.25 -8.06
CA ASP A 118 4.48 20.54 -7.59
C ASP A 118 3.23 20.31 -6.74
N VAL A 119 2.42 19.29 -7.09
CA VAL A 119 1.21 18.89 -6.34
C VAL A 119 1.26 17.42 -6.01
N VAL A 120 1.09 17.11 -4.73
CA VAL A 120 0.97 15.74 -4.23
C VAL A 120 -0.42 15.52 -3.68
N VAL A 121 -1.17 14.60 -4.27
CA VAL A 121 -2.48 14.18 -3.77
C VAL A 121 -2.33 12.95 -2.89
N THR A 122 -2.82 13.04 -1.67
CA THR A 122 -2.76 11.94 -0.70
C THR A 122 -4.06 11.78 0.06
N ASN A 123 -4.22 10.68 0.78
CA ASN A 123 -5.39 10.47 1.64
C ASN A 123 -5.11 10.88 3.09
N HIS A 124 -6.17 11.13 3.86
CA HIS A 124 -6.08 11.51 5.27
C HIS A 124 -5.30 10.47 6.11
N SER A 125 -5.46 9.19 5.82
CA SER A 125 -4.74 8.12 6.54
C SER A 125 -3.22 8.27 6.40
N LEU A 126 -2.70 8.58 5.20
CA LEU A 126 -1.27 8.78 5.01
C LEU A 126 -0.79 10.11 5.63
N LEU A 127 -1.63 11.15 5.60
CA LEU A 127 -1.36 12.41 6.29
C LEU A 127 -1.15 12.17 7.79
N PHE A 128 -2.07 11.46 8.45
CA PHE A 128 -1.95 11.19 9.89
C PHE A 128 -0.81 10.24 10.22
N ARG A 129 -0.52 9.27 9.36
CA ARG A 129 0.69 8.45 9.49
C ARG A 129 1.97 9.28 9.38
N ASN A 130 1.96 10.30 8.53
CA ASN A 130 3.09 11.22 8.42
C ASN A 130 3.27 12.06 9.69
N VAL A 131 2.16 12.53 10.29
CA VAL A 131 2.21 13.23 11.58
C VAL A 131 2.78 12.31 12.68
N ALA A 132 2.28 11.08 12.78
CA ALA A 132 2.77 10.09 13.73
C ALA A 132 4.25 9.69 13.50
N ALA A 133 4.75 9.85 12.28
CA ALA A 133 6.14 9.61 11.90
C ALA A 133 6.99 10.88 11.88
N GLU A 134 6.53 11.95 12.51
CA GLU A 134 7.27 13.24 12.61
C GLU A 134 7.68 13.81 11.24
N GLY A 135 6.79 13.71 10.24
CA GLY A 135 7.02 14.26 8.91
C GLY A 135 7.92 13.43 7.99
N ARG A 136 8.27 12.20 8.35
CA ARG A 136 9.25 11.36 7.60
C ARG A 136 8.66 10.57 6.43
N ILE A 137 7.36 10.69 6.14
CA ILE A 137 6.70 9.90 5.10
C ILE A 137 6.44 10.72 3.85
N LEU A 138 5.88 11.91 3.99
CA LEU A 138 5.60 12.84 2.90
C LEU A 138 6.82 13.74 2.64
N PRO A 139 6.98 14.25 1.42
CA PRO A 139 7.97 15.29 1.16
C PRO A 139 7.63 16.56 1.96
N PRO A 140 8.58 17.49 2.13
CA PRO A 140 8.30 18.79 2.74
C PRO A 140 7.23 19.54 1.93
N ILE A 141 6.11 19.84 2.58
CA ILE A 141 4.95 20.49 1.95
C ILE A 141 4.73 21.84 2.63
N ARG A 142 4.62 22.90 1.81
CA ARG A 142 4.40 24.27 2.29
C ARG A 142 2.93 24.63 2.44
N HIS A 143 2.10 24.12 1.54
CA HIS A 143 0.68 24.45 1.46
C HIS A 143 -0.16 23.19 1.49
N TRP A 144 -1.25 23.22 2.23
CA TRP A 144 -2.19 22.10 2.37
C TRP A 144 -3.57 22.55 1.90
N VAL A 145 -4.17 21.76 1.03
CA VAL A 145 -5.57 21.84 0.70
C VAL A 145 -6.22 20.54 1.20
N ILE A 146 -7.17 20.68 2.11
CA ILE A 146 -7.81 19.54 2.75
C ILE A 146 -9.26 19.49 2.27
N ASP A 147 -9.55 18.52 1.43
CA ASP A 147 -10.90 18.19 0.99
C ASP A 147 -11.58 17.27 2.00
N GLU A 148 -12.91 17.20 1.99
CA GLU A 148 -13.70 16.37 2.91
C GLU A 148 -13.29 16.59 4.39
N ALA A 149 -13.05 17.83 4.79
CA ALA A 149 -12.55 18.19 6.12
C ALA A 149 -13.40 17.62 7.28
N HIS A 150 -14.67 17.36 7.05
CA HIS A 150 -15.57 16.73 8.02
C HIS A 150 -15.15 15.30 8.39
N SER A 151 -14.35 14.63 7.56
CA SER A 151 -13.86 13.26 7.82
C SER A 151 -12.57 13.21 8.64
N ILE A 152 -11.89 14.34 8.83
CA ILE A 152 -10.57 14.43 9.47
C ILE A 152 -10.60 13.82 10.88
N GLU A 153 -11.56 14.20 11.71
CA GLU A 153 -11.64 13.71 13.08
C GLU A 153 -11.79 12.18 13.13
N ARG A 154 -12.64 11.62 12.29
CA ARG A 154 -12.86 10.18 12.21
C ARG A 154 -11.58 9.45 11.77
N GLU A 155 -10.89 9.97 10.77
CA GLU A 155 -9.65 9.35 10.27
C GLU A 155 -8.49 9.52 11.27
N ALA A 156 -8.42 10.64 11.98
CA ALA A 156 -7.48 10.84 13.08
C ALA A 156 -7.72 9.82 14.20
N ARG A 157 -8.95 9.67 14.63
CA ARG A 157 -9.33 8.67 15.65
C ARG A 157 -8.95 7.26 15.23
N ARG A 158 -9.19 6.88 13.96
CA ARG A 158 -8.80 5.58 13.41
C ARG A 158 -7.29 5.36 13.45
N GLN A 159 -6.50 6.38 13.12
CA GLN A 159 -5.05 6.26 13.07
C GLN A 159 -4.43 6.03 14.46
N TRP A 160 -5.00 6.64 15.50
CA TRP A 160 -4.50 6.51 16.87
C TRP A 160 -5.30 5.52 17.73
N ALA A 161 -6.40 5.00 17.24
CA ALA A 161 -7.14 3.95 17.93
C ALA A 161 -6.30 2.68 18.06
N ARG A 162 -6.34 2.09 19.24
CA ARG A 162 -5.86 0.74 19.47
C ARG A 162 -7.08 -0.17 19.62
N VAL A 163 -7.24 -1.06 18.67
CA VAL A 163 -8.32 -2.04 18.71
C VAL A 163 -7.73 -3.35 19.25
N VAL A 164 -8.37 -3.90 20.25
CA VAL A 164 -8.09 -5.25 20.73
C VAL A 164 -9.36 -6.07 20.46
N SER A 165 -9.27 -7.01 19.53
CA SER A 165 -10.38 -7.90 19.23
C SER A 165 -10.11 -9.32 19.77
N ALA A 166 -11.17 -10.05 20.06
CA ALA A 166 -11.06 -11.44 20.46
C ALA A 166 -10.37 -12.30 19.38
N ASP A 167 -10.63 -12.01 18.10
CA ASP A 167 -10.00 -12.71 16.99
C ASP A 167 -8.50 -12.42 16.88
N GLU A 168 -8.06 -11.18 17.06
CA GLU A 168 -6.63 -10.86 17.09
C GLU A 168 -5.92 -11.52 18.26
N SER A 169 -6.56 -11.52 19.41
CA SER A 169 -6.04 -12.22 20.60
C SER A 169 -5.92 -13.73 20.35
N ARG A 170 -6.94 -14.34 19.75
CA ARG A 170 -6.90 -15.75 19.38
C ARG A 170 -5.77 -16.06 18.41
N VAL A 171 -5.63 -15.28 17.33
CA VAL A 171 -4.53 -15.43 16.36
C VAL A 171 -3.16 -15.26 17.03
N LEU A 172 -3.03 -14.34 17.97
CA LEU A 172 -1.81 -14.20 18.76
C LEU A 172 -1.50 -15.44 19.59
N PHE A 173 -2.50 -15.97 20.31
CA PHE A 173 -2.35 -17.19 21.10
C PHE A 173 -2.04 -18.41 20.23
N GLU A 174 -2.69 -18.56 19.08
CA GLU A 174 -2.39 -19.62 18.11
C GLU A 174 -0.94 -19.53 17.60
N ARG A 175 -0.41 -18.32 17.36
CA ARG A 175 0.99 -18.10 16.95
C ARG A 175 1.98 -18.36 18.07
N LEU A 176 1.66 -18.00 19.27
CA LEU A 176 2.48 -18.32 20.45
C LEU A 176 2.49 -19.84 20.69
N GLY A 177 1.37 -20.50 20.44
CA GLY A 177 1.22 -21.96 20.50
C GLY A 177 1.28 -22.50 21.93
N GLY A 178 1.13 -23.82 22.00
CA GLY A 178 1.34 -24.60 23.23
C GLY A 178 2.67 -25.34 23.20
N SER A 179 2.83 -26.30 24.11
CA SER A 179 4.03 -27.13 24.25
C SER A 179 4.43 -27.94 22.99
N SER A 180 3.52 -28.07 22.00
CA SER A 180 3.75 -28.87 20.79
C SER A 180 3.67 -28.09 19.49
N THR A 181 3.21 -26.83 19.51
CA THR A 181 3.01 -26.01 18.31
C THR A 181 3.25 -24.52 18.59
N GLY A 182 3.74 -23.77 17.59
CA GLY A 182 3.96 -22.33 17.67
C GLY A 182 5.33 -21.94 18.20
N ALA A 183 5.50 -20.63 18.48
CA ALA A 183 6.79 -20.07 18.90
C ALA A 183 7.31 -20.61 20.25
N LEU A 184 6.40 -21.00 21.15
CA LEU A 184 6.76 -21.55 22.48
C LEU A 184 7.21 -23.03 22.42
N SER A 185 6.94 -23.73 21.33
CA SER A 185 7.44 -25.11 21.17
C SER A 185 8.92 -25.18 20.75
N GLN A 186 9.55 -24.04 20.47
CA GLN A 186 10.95 -23.92 20.06
C GLN A 186 11.88 -23.49 21.21
N VAL A 187 11.34 -23.29 22.40
CA VAL A 187 12.07 -23.00 23.63
C VAL A 187 12.13 -24.24 24.50
#